data_34193c46681c363877d8860d2df181b2
#
_entry.id   34193c46681c363877d8860d2df181b2
#
_cell.length_a   1.000
_cell.length_b   1.000
_cell.length_c   1.000
_cell.angle_alpha   90.00
_cell.angle_beta   90.00
_cell.angle_gamma   90.00
#
_symmetry.space_group_name_H-M   'P 1'
#
loop_
_entity.id
_entity.type
_entity.pdbx_description
1 polymer ?
#
loop_
_entity_poly.entity_id
_entity_poly.type
_entity_poly.pdbx_seq_one_letter_code
_entity_poly.pdbx_strand_id
1 'polypeptide(L)'
;MTKISLSTRRLRRLLFVFAFFEACAAGAATVEGPAAHALGPAVVASSEGLGTVVSEAEDRAAFDEAAARGAQARPERRLRETNGGTVVRVGMLDFESEASYLSRVEDIQETVLTHLERTTPGIVIERHRYKTSELAEAVRKGEVEFFLGSSGFFVEMRPYGVRDIGTIVSRSFPDPNQCVAGVIFVRRDRTDLKAIEDLEGQRAISTDPRNFMTFQIGMGEIKKAGFNPDKFFRRINFTNSVPTEVVRSVADGRADVGLLRACMLEAIEARNPHWQNLFRVIGEKKGPRADRLGCRYSTDMYPGWTFAVMPHTPPILTRHVAISLLSMRPEDTPSGFAVSFATNYASVNALFRDLRIGPYAYLREWTLARMLRVSWPFLLLAAGLAAAWVLHWWRLEKLVRRRTAALELALAKEKAAEAEAHRAAEKLDRLQRV
;
A
#
# COMPACT_ATOMS: atom_id res chain seq x y z
N MET A 1 -0.94 -49.03 -45.12
CA MET A 1 0.05 -47.95 -45.00
C MET A 1 -0.34 -46.82 -45.93
N THR A 2 -1.10 -45.84 -45.42
CA THR A 2 -1.58 -44.70 -46.20
C THR A 2 -1.02 -43.42 -45.56
N LYS A 3 -0.05 -42.80 -46.20
CA LYS A 3 0.56 -41.54 -45.82
C LYS A 3 -0.45 -40.40 -46.03
N ILE A 4 -0.84 -39.73 -44.96
CA ILE A 4 -1.60 -38.49 -45.03
C ILE A 4 -0.59 -37.34 -45.18
N SER A 5 -0.54 -36.77 -46.38
CA SER A 5 0.20 -35.55 -46.69
C SER A 5 -0.58 -34.33 -46.19
N LEU A 6 -0.16 -33.72 -45.08
CA LEU A 6 -0.68 -32.43 -44.65
C LEU A 6 -0.16 -31.31 -45.59
N SER A 7 -1.11 -30.70 -46.29
CA SER A 7 -0.86 -29.59 -47.24
C SER A 7 -0.19 -28.39 -46.57
N THR A 8 0.95 -27.97 -47.06
CA THR A 8 1.76 -26.82 -46.68
C THR A 8 1.02 -25.47 -46.69
N ARG A 9 -0.19 -25.43 -47.26
CA ARG A 9 -1.07 -24.23 -47.24
C ARG A 9 -1.73 -23.98 -45.88
N ARG A 10 -1.86 -24.99 -45.01
CA ARG A 10 -2.47 -24.81 -43.67
C ARG A 10 -1.46 -24.24 -42.64
N LEU A 11 -0.19 -24.57 -42.78
CA LEU A 11 0.89 -24.05 -41.94
C LEU A 11 1.14 -22.54 -42.17
N ARG A 12 1.02 -22.09 -43.44
CA ARG A 12 1.16 -20.66 -43.76
C ARG A 12 0.02 -19.77 -43.24
N ARG A 13 -1.18 -20.29 -43.04
CA ARG A 13 -2.30 -19.51 -42.44
C ARG A 13 -2.22 -19.39 -40.94
N LEU A 14 -1.63 -20.35 -40.25
CA LEU A 14 -1.37 -20.24 -38.79
C LEU A 14 -0.21 -19.28 -38.49
N LEU A 15 0.81 -19.21 -39.33
CA LEU A 15 1.90 -18.24 -39.21
C LEU A 15 1.45 -16.79 -39.52
N PHE A 16 0.44 -16.60 -40.38
CA PHE A 16 -0.09 -15.25 -40.67
C PHE A 16 -0.91 -14.65 -39.53
N VAL A 17 -1.55 -15.45 -38.67
CA VAL A 17 -2.27 -14.96 -37.50
C VAL A 17 -1.30 -14.57 -36.37
N PHE A 18 -0.13 -15.23 -36.26
CA PHE A 18 0.92 -14.87 -35.30
C PHE A 18 1.66 -13.58 -35.72
N ALA A 19 1.91 -13.39 -37.03
CA ALA A 19 2.58 -12.19 -37.54
C ALA A 19 1.71 -10.91 -37.46
N PHE A 20 0.39 -11.04 -37.45
CA PHE A 20 -0.50 -9.88 -37.27
C PHE A 20 -0.52 -9.33 -35.84
N PHE A 21 -0.17 -10.18 -34.86
CA PHE A 21 -0.08 -9.74 -33.44
C PHE A 21 1.23 -9.01 -33.13
N GLU A 22 2.35 -9.34 -33.85
CA GLU A 22 3.62 -8.62 -33.71
C GLU A 22 3.63 -7.27 -34.47
N ALA A 23 2.90 -7.16 -35.57
CA ALA A 23 2.83 -5.92 -36.36
C ALA A 23 2.04 -4.79 -35.69
N CYS A 24 1.13 -5.10 -34.77
CA CYS A 24 0.44 -4.08 -33.95
C CYS A 24 1.27 -3.52 -32.80
N ALA A 25 2.36 -4.21 -32.41
CA ALA A 25 3.26 -3.73 -31.35
C ALA A 25 4.43 -2.85 -31.87
N ALA A 26 4.67 -2.80 -33.18
CA ALA A 26 5.81 -2.09 -33.80
C ALA A 26 5.45 -0.79 -34.55
N GLY A 27 4.20 -0.35 -34.52
CA GLY A 27 3.68 0.78 -35.28
C GLY A 27 3.66 2.14 -34.59
N ALA A 28 4.58 2.40 -33.67
CA ALA A 28 4.71 3.71 -33.02
C ALA A 28 6.15 4.23 -33.13
N ALA A 29 6.59 4.57 -34.33
CA ALA A 29 7.79 5.39 -34.49
C ALA A 29 7.74 6.18 -35.80
N THR A 30 7.99 7.47 -35.66
CA THR A 30 8.44 8.48 -36.62
C THR A 30 7.44 9.06 -37.65
N VAL A 31 7.00 10.28 -37.33
CA VAL A 31 6.78 11.34 -38.30
C VAL A 31 7.53 12.57 -37.79
N GLU A 32 8.63 12.92 -38.41
CA GLU A 32 9.28 14.24 -38.28
C GLU A 32 8.62 15.23 -39.24
N GLY A 33 8.42 16.49 -38.77
CA GLY A 33 8.10 17.63 -39.59
C GLY A 33 7.85 18.89 -38.75
N PRO A 34 8.10 20.12 -39.22
CA PRO A 34 8.92 21.12 -38.55
C PRO A 34 8.16 22.19 -37.72
N ALA A 35 8.87 22.65 -36.71
CA ALA A 35 8.86 23.93 -35.97
C ALA A 35 7.63 24.84 -36.02
N ALA A 36 7.09 25.17 -34.85
CA ALA A 36 7.08 26.52 -34.25
C ALA A 36 6.24 26.63 -32.96
N HIS A 37 6.81 27.35 -32.01
CA HIS A 37 6.23 28.12 -30.89
C HIS A 37 5.58 27.42 -29.69
N ALA A 38 6.32 27.53 -28.59
CA ALA A 38 6.01 27.68 -27.15
C ALA A 38 4.53 27.53 -26.71
N LEU A 39 4.29 26.45 -25.95
CA LEU A 39 3.32 26.37 -24.86
C LEU A 39 3.82 25.26 -23.89
N GLY A 40 3.63 25.46 -22.60
CA GLY A 40 4.22 24.77 -21.46
C GLY A 40 4.19 23.22 -21.45
N PRO A 41 4.76 22.56 -20.41
CA PRO A 41 5.18 21.18 -20.49
C PRO A 41 4.01 20.22 -20.66
N ALA A 42 4.00 19.55 -21.82
CA ALA A 42 3.12 18.42 -22.07
C ALA A 42 3.55 17.25 -21.16
N VAL A 43 2.64 16.78 -20.35
CA VAL A 43 2.77 15.56 -19.58
C VAL A 43 2.85 14.39 -20.56
N VAL A 44 4.02 13.82 -20.72
CA VAL A 44 4.21 12.54 -21.41
C VAL A 44 3.60 11.46 -20.50
N ALA A 45 2.41 10.98 -20.83
CA ALA A 45 1.82 9.81 -20.19
C ALA A 45 2.61 8.58 -20.63
N SER A 46 3.53 8.14 -19.78
CA SER A 46 4.15 6.81 -19.91
C SER A 46 3.10 5.72 -19.61
N SER A 47 3.22 4.56 -20.24
CA SER A 47 2.34 3.40 -20.03
C SER A 47 2.30 2.90 -18.57
N GLU A 48 3.20 3.36 -17.72
CA GLU A 48 3.19 3.16 -16.28
C GLU A 48 2.05 3.95 -15.58
N GLY A 49 1.57 5.05 -16.17
CA GLY A 49 0.51 5.87 -15.60
C GLY A 49 -0.87 5.22 -15.58
N LEU A 50 -1.18 4.33 -16.52
CA LEU A 50 -2.50 3.68 -16.54
C LEU A 50 -2.63 2.60 -15.44
N GLY A 51 -1.58 1.89 -15.13
CA GLY A 51 -1.56 0.89 -14.04
C GLY A 51 -1.67 1.55 -12.66
N THR A 52 -1.03 2.71 -12.46
CA THR A 52 -1.10 3.49 -11.23
C THR A 52 -2.45 4.15 -11.03
N VAL A 53 -3.07 4.67 -12.07
CA VAL A 53 -4.39 5.32 -11.99
C VAL A 53 -5.49 4.32 -11.67
N VAL A 54 -5.46 3.12 -12.26
CA VAL A 54 -6.43 2.05 -11.93
C VAL A 54 -6.25 1.57 -10.48
N SER A 55 -5.01 1.43 -10.03
CA SER A 55 -4.69 1.06 -8.63
C SER A 55 -5.16 2.13 -7.63
N GLU A 56 -4.96 3.41 -7.92
CA GLU A 56 -5.42 4.51 -7.06
C GLU A 56 -6.94 4.61 -6.98
N ALA A 57 -7.66 4.34 -8.06
CA ALA A 57 -9.13 4.33 -8.06
C ALA A 57 -9.70 3.15 -7.25
N GLU A 58 -9.09 1.96 -7.36
CA GLU A 58 -9.47 0.78 -6.56
C GLU A 58 -9.13 0.98 -5.08
N ASP A 59 -7.96 1.56 -4.78
CA ASP A 59 -7.53 1.90 -3.43
C ASP A 59 -8.49 2.91 -2.79
N ARG A 60 -8.92 3.90 -3.58
CA ARG A 60 -9.88 4.91 -3.14
C ARG A 60 -11.26 4.29 -2.89
N ALA A 61 -11.75 3.43 -3.78
CA ALA A 61 -13.02 2.74 -3.60
C ALA A 61 -13.02 1.82 -2.37
N ALA A 62 -11.96 1.06 -2.13
CA ALA A 62 -11.84 0.21 -0.95
C ALA A 62 -11.72 1.04 0.35
N PHE A 63 -11.04 2.18 0.29
CA PHE A 63 -10.96 3.13 1.39
C PHE A 63 -12.32 3.78 1.67
N ASP A 64 -13.03 4.21 0.63
CA ASP A 64 -14.35 4.83 0.73
C ASP A 64 -15.40 3.82 1.23
N GLU A 65 -15.33 2.55 0.83
CA GLU A 65 -16.19 1.47 1.34
C GLU A 65 -15.90 1.17 2.82
N ALA A 66 -14.64 1.15 3.24
CA ALA A 66 -14.26 1.01 4.64
C ALA A 66 -14.69 2.23 5.46
N ALA A 67 -14.56 3.43 4.90
CA ALA A 67 -15.02 4.68 5.50
C ALA A 67 -16.56 4.71 5.61
N ALA A 68 -17.28 4.26 4.60
CA ALA A 68 -18.74 4.16 4.62
C ALA A 68 -19.23 3.16 5.67
N ARG A 69 -18.55 2.03 5.84
CA ARG A 69 -18.83 1.07 6.93
C ARG A 69 -18.54 1.65 8.30
N GLY A 70 -17.48 2.43 8.45
CA GLY A 70 -17.12 3.12 9.70
C GLY A 70 -17.99 4.33 10.01
N ALA A 71 -18.50 4.99 8.96
CA ALA A 71 -19.37 6.17 9.05
C ALA A 71 -20.85 5.85 9.21
N GLN A 72 -21.25 4.55 9.16
CA GLN A 72 -22.64 4.19 9.49
C GLN A 72 -22.99 4.77 10.86
N ALA A 73 -23.79 5.81 10.80
CA ALA A 73 -24.19 6.76 11.81
C ALA A 73 -24.13 6.19 13.23
N ARG A 74 -23.05 6.50 13.94
CA ARG A 74 -23.11 6.43 15.39
C ARG A 74 -23.96 7.59 15.83
N PRO A 75 -25.00 7.39 16.65
CA PRO A 75 -25.81 8.47 17.16
C PRO A 75 -24.88 9.48 17.84
N GLU A 76 -25.15 10.77 17.63
CA GLU A 76 -24.47 11.84 18.36
C GLU A 76 -24.51 11.50 19.86
N ARG A 77 -23.36 11.15 20.40
CA ARG A 77 -23.26 10.81 21.82
C ARG A 77 -23.33 12.12 22.59
N ARG A 78 -24.35 12.28 23.42
CA ARG A 78 -24.42 13.42 24.35
C ARG A 78 -23.18 13.36 25.24
N LEU A 79 -22.42 14.45 25.25
CA LEU A 79 -21.28 14.58 26.14
C LEU A 79 -21.81 14.69 27.60
N ARG A 80 -21.03 14.15 28.54
CA ARG A 80 -21.35 14.25 29.95
C ARG A 80 -21.05 15.66 30.41
N GLU A 81 -22.02 16.30 31.02
CA GLU A 81 -21.89 17.59 31.70
C GLU A 81 -21.60 17.34 33.16
N THR A 82 -20.70 18.14 33.73
CA THR A 82 -20.41 18.19 35.17
C THR A 82 -20.46 19.64 35.66
N ASN A 83 -20.40 19.85 36.96
CA ASN A 83 -20.37 21.22 37.54
C ASN A 83 -19.13 22.02 37.04
N GLY A 84 -18.11 21.37 36.50
CA GLY A 84 -16.90 22.00 35.95
C GLY A 84 -16.93 22.23 34.43
N GLY A 85 -17.93 21.72 33.73
CA GLY A 85 -18.06 21.84 32.29
C GLY A 85 -18.30 20.52 31.55
N THR A 86 -18.18 20.57 30.22
CA THR A 86 -18.35 19.43 29.34
C THR A 86 -17.14 18.48 29.42
N VAL A 87 -17.39 17.23 29.76
CA VAL A 87 -16.33 16.20 29.85
C VAL A 87 -15.92 15.73 28.45
N VAL A 88 -14.63 15.81 28.19
CA VAL A 88 -13.98 15.45 26.92
C VAL A 88 -12.95 14.35 27.18
N ARG A 89 -13.18 13.16 26.61
CA ARG A 89 -12.26 12.03 26.78
C ARG A 89 -11.22 12.06 25.67
N VAL A 90 -9.95 12.09 26.07
CA VAL A 90 -8.82 12.07 25.15
C VAL A 90 -8.05 10.77 25.32
N GLY A 91 -8.02 9.98 24.23
CA GLY A 91 -7.23 8.75 24.17
C GLY A 91 -5.76 9.06 23.87
N MET A 92 -4.87 8.45 24.64
CA MET A 92 -3.43 8.58 24.50
C MET A 92 -2.78 7.22 24.49
N LEU A 93 -1.64 7.10 23.82
CA LEU A 93 -0.84 5.89 23.91
C LEU A 93 -0.13 5.81 25.25
N ASP A 94 -0.33 4.69 25.94
CA ASP A 94 0.44 4.32 27.12
C ASP A 94 1.77 3.72 26.67
N PHE A 95 2.85 4.35 27.08
CA PHE A 95 4.18 3.80 26.95
C PHE A 95 4.54 3.26 28.32
N GLU A 96 4.26 1.97 28.56
CA GLU A 96 4.62 1.32 29.84
C GLU A 96 6.03 1.74 30.25
N SER A 97 6.05 2.41 31.37
CA SER A 97 7.10 3.23 31.90
C SER A 97 8.40 2.46 32.16
N GLU A 98 9.33 2.52 31.23
CA GLU A 98 10.68 2.88 31.68
C GLU A 98 10.65 4.42 31.78
N ALA A 99 10.09 4.91 32.85
CA ALA A 99 9.63 6.28 33.10
C ALA A 99 10.61 7.42 32.74
N SER A 100 11.80 7.09 32.30
CA SER A 100 12.83 8.09 32.08
C SER A 100 13.21 8.29 30.60
N TYR A 101 12.89 7.38 29.70
CA TYR A 101 13.21 7.55 28.26
C TYR A 101 12.07 8.17 27.48
N LEU A 102 10.86 7.99 27.99
CA LEU A 102 9.63 8.45 27.39
C LEU A 102 9.14 9.77 27.99
N SER A 103 9.86 10.34 28.95
CA SER A 103 9.52 11.64 29.56
C SER A 103 9.18 12.70 28.51
N ARG A 104 9.87 12.71 27.37
CA ARG A 104 9.55 13.65 26.29
C ARG A 104 8.23 13.36 25.58
N VAL A 105 7.80 12.12 25.45
CA VAL A 105 6.52 11.79 24.81
C VAL A 105 5.38 12.03 25.79
N GLU A 106 5.55 11.65 27.06
CA GLU A 106 4.62 12.01 28.12
C GLU A 106 4.55 13.51 28.30
N ASP A 107 5.69 14.21 28.26
CA ASP A 107 5.76 15.68 28.27
C ASP A 107 4.99 16.29 27.10
N ILE A 108 5.08 15.70 25.89
CA ILE A 108 4.33 16.17 24.72
C ILE A 108 2.83 16.03 24.98
N GLN A 109 2.37 14.85 25.41
CA GLN A 109 0.96 14.58 25.66
C GLN A 109 0.41 15.50 26.75
N GLU A 110 1.08 15.57 27.89
CA GLU A 110 0.66 16.42 29.01
C GLU A 110 0.75 17.92 28.68
N THR A 111 1.77 18.35 27.93
CA THR A 111 1.89 19.74 27.48
C THR A 111 0.71 20.15 26.62
N VAL A 112 0.30 19.30 25.67
CA VAL A 112 -0.85 19.55 24.78
C VAL A 112 -2.14 19.62 25.59
N LEU A 113 -2.39 18.65 26.48
CA LEU A 113 -3.62 18.60 27.25
C LEU A 113 -3.71 19.72 28.29
N THR A 114 -2.61 20.05 28.95
CA THR A 114 -2.54 21.19 29.90
C THR A 114 -2.78 22.52 29.18
N HIS A 115 -2.27 22.67 27.96
CA HIS A 115 -2.56 23.85 27.14
C HIS A 115 -4.05 23.93 26.81
N LEU A 116 -4.69 22.83 26.41
CA LEU A 116 -6.12 22.75 26.11
C LEU A 116 -6.97 23.15 27.34
N GLU A 117 -6.68 22.59 28.51
CA GLU A 117 -7.40 22.92 29.76
C GLU A 117 -7.31 24.40 30.09
N ARG A 118 -6.12 24.99 29.91
CA ARG A 118 -5.90 26.41 30.21
C ARG A 118 -6.60 27.33 29.22
N THR A 119 -6.71 26.95 27.94
CA THR A 119 -7.14 27.86 26.86
C THR A 119 -8.55 27.57 26.35
N THR A 120 -9.19 26.49 26.82
CA THR A 120 -10.57 26.15 26.47
C THR A 120 -11.43 26.07 27.71
N PRO A 121 -11.92 27.21 28.26
CA PRO A 121 -12.75 27.20 29.45
C PRO A 121 -14.06 26.43 29.20
N GLY A 122 -14.55 25.76 30.26
CA GLY A 122 -15.80 24.98 30.20
C GLY A 122 -15.62 23.54 29.64
N ILE A 123 -14.39 23.07 29.44
CA ILE A 123 -14.13 21.65 29.23
C ILE A 123 -13.37 21.04 30.41
N VAL A 124 -13.61 19.75 30.65
CA VAL A 124 -12.90 18.91 31.61
C VAL A 124 -12.30 17.74 30.83
N ILE A 125 -10.98 17.64 30.78
CA ILE A 125 -10.29 16.60 30.01
C ILE A 125 -10.12 15.36 30.89
N GLU A 126 -10.77 14.25 30.47
CA GLU A 126 -10.50 12.92 30.98
C GLU A 126 -9.40 12.26 30.14
N ARG A 127 -8.25 12.00 30.75
CA ARG A 127 -7.08 11.38 30.14
C ARG A 127 -7.21 9.87 30.18
N HIS A 128 -7.33 9.23 29.03
CA HIS A 128 -7.42 7.78 28.92
C HIS A 128 -6.15 7.24 28.24
N ARG A 129 -5.36 6.46 28.98
CA ARG A 129 -4.13 5.83 28.47
C ARG A 129 -4.43 4.42 28.00
N TYR A 130 -3.94 4.06 26.81
CA TYR A 130 -4.21 2.80 26.16
C TYR A 130 -2.94 2.23 25.51
N LYS A 131 -2.81 0.92 25.47
CA LYS A 131 -1.89 0.25 24.52
C LYS A 131 -2.38 0.48 23.09
N THR A 132 -1.51 0.35 22.10
CA THR A 132 -1.87 0.65 20.69
C THR A 132 -3.13 -0.11 20.21
N SER A 133 -3.26 -1.40 20.56
CA SER A 133 -4.43 -2.20 20.21
C SER A 133 -5.70 -1.75 20.93
N GLU A 134 -5.59 -1.36 22.18
CA GLU A 134 -6.71 -0.89 23.00
C GLU A 134 -7.21 0.47 22.52
N LEU A 135 -6.29 1.40 22.20
CA LEU A 135 -6.65 2.69 21.61
C LEU A 135 -7.38 2.50 20.26
N ALA A 136 -6.90 1.59 19.42
CA ALA A 136 -7.58 1.28 18.17
C ALA A 136 -9.00 0.75 18.39
N GLU A 137 -9.21 -0.05 19.44
CA GLU A 137 -10.54 -0.54 19.79
C GLU A 137 -11.43 0.57 20.38
N ALA A 138 -10.88 1.42 21.26
CA ALA A 138 -11.59 2.58 21.80
C ALA A 138 -12.03 3.55 20.69
N VAL A 139 -11.17 3.81 19.71
CA VAL A 139 -11.50 4.59 18.51
C VAL A 139 -12.61 3.90 17.70
N ARG A 140 -12.49 2.61 17.42
CA ARG A 140 -13.52 1.85 16.70
C ARG A 140 -14.88 1.86 17.42
N LYS A 141 -14.89 1.80 18.74
CA LYS A 141 -16.11 1.87 19.57
C LYS A 141 -16.63 3.28 19.79
N GLY A 142 -15.82 4.32 19.49
CA GLY A 142 -16.16 5.72 19.77
C GLY A 142 -16.18 6.02 21.26
N GLU A 143 -15.27 5.45 22.03
CA GLU A 143 -15.17 5.63 23.48
C GLU A 143 -14.49 6.94 23.86
N VAL A 144 -13.79 7.57 22.92
CA VAL A 144 -13.10 8.86 23.09
C VAL A 144 -13.64 9.90 22.11
N GLU A 145 -13.50 11.19 22.40
CA GLU A 145 -13.83 12.31 21.52
C GLU A 145 -12.64 12.72 20.67
N PHE A 146 -11.44 12.63 21.25
CA PHE A 146 -10.17 12.95 20.60
C PHE A 146 -9.14 11.89 20.94
N PHE A 147 -8.10 11.82 20.14
CA PHE A 147 -6.92 11.03 20.49
C PHE A 147 -5.64 11.68 20.00
N LEU A 148 -4.53 11.37 20.65
CA LEU A 148 -3.18 11.71 20.27
C LEU A 148 -2.41 10.42 19.94
N GLY A 149 -2.03 10.27 18.67
CA GLY A 149 -1.35 9.07 18.17
C GLY A 149 -0.31 9.37 17.10
N SER A 150 0.47 8.37 16.71
CA SER A 150 1.38 8.53 15.59
C SER A 150 0.62 8.76 14.28
N SER A 151 1.29 9.39 13.30
CA SER A 151 0.72 9.57 11.94
C SER A 151 0.32 8.24 11.29
N GLY A 152 1.07 7.16 11.54
CA GLY A 152 0.68 5.82 11.10
C GLY A 152 -0.60 5.33 11.77
N PHE A 153 -0.73 5.49 13.09
CA PHE A 153 -1.96 5.15 13.81
C PHE A 153 -3.16 5.97 13.29
N PHE A 154 -2.96 7.27 13.06
CA PHE A 154 -4.00 8.12 12.47
C PHE A 154 -4.46 7.60 11.10
N VAL A 155 -3.51 7.28 10.19
CA VAL A 155 -3.84 6.73 8.87
C VAL A 155 -4.56 5.38 8.98
N GLU A 156 -4.17 4.53 9.92
CA GLU A 156 -4.88 3.26 10.21
C GLU A 156 -6.32 3.50 10.64
N MET A 157 -6.60 4.57 11.38
CA MET A 157 -7.92 4.88 11.91
C MET A 157 -8.79 5.71 10.96
N ARG A 158 -8.25 6.31 9.90
CA ARG A 158 -9.01 7.11 8.92
C ARG A 158 -10.28 6.44 8.36
N PRO A 159 -10.30 5.13 8.07
CA PRO A 159 -11.52 4.45 7.62
C PRO A 159 -12.70 4.53 8.61
N TYR A 160 -12.44 4.88 9.86
CA TYR A 160 -13.48 5.06 10.88
C TYR A 160 -14.00 6.52 10.98
N GLY A 161 -13.66 7.36 9.99
CA GLY A 161 -14.15 8.73 9.89
C GLY A 161 -13.41 9.74 10.78
N VAL A 162 -12.28 9.35 11.37
CA VAL A 162 -11.46 10.29 12.16
C VAL A 162 -10.84 11.36 11.26
N ARG A 163 -10.68 12.56 11.79
CA ARG A 163 -10.09 13.71 11.11
C ARG A 163 -8.95 14.26 11.95
N ASP A 164 -7.89 14.71 11.30
CA ASP A 164 -6.80 15.41 11.98
C ASP A 164 -7.20 16.85 12.32
N ILE A 165 -6.73 17.31 13.46
CA ILE A 165 -6.78 18.73 13.86
C ILE A 165 -5.41 19.35 13.61
N GLY A 166 -4.34 18.62 13.92
CA GLY A 166 -2.99 19.07 13.67
C GLY A 166 -1.94 18.06 14.11
N THR A 167 -0.71 18.36 13.77
CA THR A 167 0.47 17.52 14.03
C THR A 167 1.43 18.23 14.97
N ILE A 168 1.99 17.48 15.91
CA ILE A 168 2.99 18.00 16.85
C ILE A 168 4.29 18.32 16.09
N VAL A 169 4.74 19.53 16.27
CA VAL A 169 6.00 20.07 15.75
C VAL A 169 6.90 20.53 16.89
N SER A 170 8.17 20.78 16.61
CA SER A 170 9.12 21.36 17.57
C SER A 170 9.91 22.49 16.93
N ARG A 171 10.65 23.25 17.74
CA ARG A 171 11.58 24.29 17.23
C ARG A 171 12.57 23.73 16.19
N SER A 172 13.09 22.53 16.44
CA SER A 172 14.03 21.87 15.52
C SER A 172 13.36 21.35 14.25
N PHE A 173 12.07 21.01 14.31
CA PHE A 173 11.27 20.44 13.21
C PHE A 173 9.91 21.13 13.13
N PRO A 174 9.87 22.33 12.54
CA PRO A 174 8.64 23.11 12.40
C PRO A 174 7.75 22.58 11.25
N ASP A 175 8.29 21.78 10.31
CA ASP A 175 7.50 21.16 9.24
C ASP A 175 6.74 19.93 9.76
N PRO A 176 5.39 19.95 9.83
CA PRO A 176 4.59 18.84 10.33
C PRO A 176 4.77 17.55 9.54
N ASN A 177 5.29 17.63 8.31
CA ASN A 177 5.50 16.48 7.42
C ASN A 177 6.83 15.76 7.64
N GLN A 178 7.74 16.33 8.45
CA GLN A 178 9.11 15.85 8.61
C GLN A 178 9.56 15.89 10.08
N CYS A 179 8.79 15.26 10.97
CA CYS A 179 9.01 15.34 12.42
C CYS A 179 9.61 14.07 13.02
N VAL A 180 9.46 12.91 12.37
CA VAL A 180 9.90 11.63 12.94
C VAL A 180 10.64 10.80 11.91
N ALA A 181 11.63 10.03 12.40
CA ALA A 181 12.41 9.07 11.63
C ALA A 181 12.68 7.82 12.47
N GLY A 182 13.13 6.76 11.85
CA GLY A 182 13.58 5.53 12.48
C GLY A 182 15.10 5.37 12.43
N VAL A 183 15.64 4.59 13.34
CA VAL A 183 17.04 4.18 13.38
C VAL A 183 17.14 2.66 13.31
N ILE A 184 18.00 2.17 12.43
CA ILE A 184 18.39 0.76 12.29
C ILE A 184 19.83 0.69 12.77
N PHE A 185 20.12 -0.14 13.77
CA PHE A 185 21.43 -0.18 14.38
C PHE A 185 21.87 -1.63 14.68
N VAL A 186 23.19 -1.80 14.71
CA VAL A 186 23.88 -3.05 15.02
C VAL A 186 25.01 -2.78 16.00
N ARG A 187 25.59 -3.82 16.60
CA ARG A 187 26.83 -3.65 17.35
C ARG A 187 27.95 -3.23 16.41
N ARG A 188 28.82 -2.35 16.86
CA ARG A 188 29.93 -1.79 16.06
C ARG A 188 30.98 -2.82 15.70
N ASP A 189 31.16 -3.85 16.54
CA ASP A 189 32.08 -4.96 16.30
C ASP A 189 31.62 -5.94 15.20
N ARG A 190 30.32 -5.90 14.79
CA ARG A 190 29.81 -6.62 13.63
C ARG A 190 30.27 -5.97 12.35
N THR A 191 31.54 -6.22 11.99
CA THR A 191 32.18 -5.65 10.79
C THR A 191 31.62 -6.20 9.48
N ASP A 192 30.88 -7.26 9.53
CA ASP A 192 30.12 -7.91 8.46
C ASP A 192 28.82 -7.17 8.11
N LEU A 193 28.25 -6.38 9.04
CA LEU A 193 26.96 -5.67 8.82
C LEU A 193 27.21 -4.19 8.59
N LYS A 194 27.31 -3.75 7.34
CA LYS A 194 27.65 -2.35 6.97
C LYS A 194 26.51 -1.62 6.25
N ALA A 195 25.70 -2.33 5.50
CA ALA A 195 24.61 -1.83 4.68
C ALA A 195 23.31 -2.58 4.97
N ILE A 196 22.19 -2.10 4.42
CA ILE A 196 20.87 -2.75 4.63
C ILE A 196 20.88 -4.17 4.09
N GLU A 197 21.53 -4.40 2.97
CA GLU A 197 21.65 -5.70 2.30
C GLU A 197 22.28 -6.77 3.21
N ASP A 198 23.26 -6.37 4.04
CA ASP A 198 23.95 -7.27 4.96
C ASP A 198 23.06 -7.76 6.11
N LEU A 199 21.93 -7.11 6.32
CA LEU A 199 20.99 -7.44 7.40
C LEU A 199 20.04 -8.58 7.01
N GLU A 200 20.05 -9.05 5.76
CA GLU A 200 19.20 -10.16 5.33
C GLU A 200 19.53 -11.44 6.14
N GLY A 201 18.51 -12.13 6.60
CA GLY A 201 18.65 -13.34 7.39
C GLY A 201 19.15 -13.15 8.83
N GLN A 202 19.39 -11.91 9.29
CA GLN A 202 19.78 -11.62 10.67
C GLN A 202 18.59 -11.69 11.63
N ARG A 203 18.89 -11.72 12.95
CA ARG A 203 17.90 -11.66 14.04
C ARG A 203 17.63 -10.19 14.36
N ALA A 204 16.41 -9.75 14.18
CA ALA A 204 16.01 -8.39 14.51
C ALA A 204 15.21 -8.30 15.81
N ILE A 205 15.19 -7.11 16.40
CA ILE A 205 14.38 -6.78 17.56
C ILE A 205 13.83 -5.36 17.44
N SER A 206 12.57 -5.18 17.84
CA SER A 206 11.92 -3.86 17.93
C SER A 206 10.94 -3.84 19.10
N THR A 207 10.20 -2.75 19.26
CA THR A 207 9.26 -2.57 20.39
C THR A 207 7.95 -3.30 20.17
N ASP A 208 7.28 -3.08 19.04
CA ASP A 208 5.95 -3.62 18.72
C ASP A 208 5.75 -3.65 17.19
N PRO A 209 5.14 -4.68 16.60
CA PRO A 209 4.93 -4.79 15.16
C PRO A 209 3.99 -3.70 14.59
N ARG A 210 3.13 -3.14 15.41
CA ARG A 210 2.20 -2.06 15.03
C ARG A 210 2.78 -0.68 15.31
N ASN A 211 3.95 -0.58 15.93
CA ASN A 211 4.56 0.72 16.19
C ASN A 211 5.12 1.31 14.89
N PHE A 212 4.51 2.42 14.47
CA PHE A 212 4.88 3.13 13.26
C PHE A 212 6.33 3.61 13.30
N MET A 213 6.71 4.30 14.38
CA MET A 213 7.97 5.04 14.47
C MET A 213 9.19 4.15 14.76
N THR A 214 8.99 2.98 15.34
CA THR A 214 10.10 2.07 15.71
C THR A 214 10.28 0.95 14.69
N PHE A 215 9.19 0.39 14.19
CA PHE A 215 9.22 -0.81 13.36
C PHE A 215 8.82 -0.55 11.91
N GLN A 216 7.61 0.01 11.67
CA GLN A 216 7.06 0.05 10.31
C GLN A 216 7.87 0.93 9.36
N ILE A 217 8.37 2.10 9.83
CA ILE A 217 9.24 2.96 9.00
C ILE A 217 10.60 2.30 8.71
N GLY A 218 11.14 1.50 9.62
CA GLY A 218 12.35 0.70 9.38
C GLY A 218 12.12 -0.38 8.33
N MET A 219 10.96 -1.08 8.38
CA MET A 219 10.58 -2.05 7.35
C MET A 219 10.37 -1.39 5.99
N GLY A 220 9.96 -0.12 5.98
CA GLY A 220 9.88 0.70 4.77
C GLY A 220 11.23 0.90 4.07
N GLU A 221 12.30 1.13 4.83
CA GLU A 221 13.66 1.26 4.25
C GLU A 221 14.13 -0.07 3.64
N ILE A 222 13.84 -1.20 4.29
CA ILE A 222 14.11 -2.54 3.74
C ILE A 222 13.35 -2.74 2.42
N LYS A 223 12.09 -2.31 2.35
CA LYS A 223 11.29 -2.37 1.12
C LYS A 223 11.86 -1.51 0.01
N LYS A 224 12.32 -0.29 0.32
CA LYS A 224 12.98 0.63 -0.63
C LYS A 224 14.30 0.07 -1.15
N ALA A 225 15.04 -0.68 -0.32
CA ALA A 225 16.24 -1.39 -0.74
C ALA A 225 15.95 -2.59 -1.66
N GLY A 226 14.67 -2.86 -1.99
CA GLY A 226 14.26 -3.90 -2.94
C GLY A 226 13.93 -5.24 -2.30
N PHE A 227 14.04 -5.39 -1.00
CA PHE A 227 13.77 -6.64 -0.31
C PHE A 227 12.29 -6.83 0.05
N ASN A 228 11.94 -8.08 0.34
CA ASN A 228 10.62 -8.39 0.89
C ASN A 228 10.65 -8.28 2.42
N PRO A 229 10.00 -7.28 3.04
CA PRO A 229 10.04 -7.07 4.49
C PRO A 229 9.56 -8.27 5.31
N ASP A 230 8.57 -9.02 4.81
CA ASP A 230 8.00 -10.16 5.52
C ASP A 230 8.96 -11.37 5.62
N LYS A 231 10.02 -11.39 4.81
CA LYS A 231 10.97 -12.51 4.73
C LYS A 231 12.42 -12.08 4.93
N PHE A 232 12.67 -10.81 5.17
CA PHE A 232 14.01 -10.23 5.22
C PHE A 232 14.82 -10.71 6.42
N PHE A 233 14.24 -10.63 7.60
CA PHE A 233 14.86 -11.13 8.81
C PHE A 233 14.53 -12.61 9.05
N ARG A 234 15.51 -13.40 9.51
CA ARG A 234 15.27 -14.78 9.90
C ARG A 234 14.27 -14.88 11.07
N ARG A 235 14.33 -13.93 11.99
CA ARG A 235 13.45 -13.80 13.16
C ARG A 235 13.37 -12.36 13.59
N ILE A 236 12.17 -11.93 14.00
CA ILE A 236 11.95 -10.63 14.63
C ILE A 236 11.34 -10.88 16.00
N ASN A 237 11.97 -10.32 17.04
CA ASN A 237 11.43 -10.32 18.40
C ASN A 237 10.88 -8.94 18.74
N PHE A 238 9.89 -8.90 19.63
CA PHE A 238 9.29 -7.66 20.11
C PHE A 238 9.33 -7.61 21.63
N THR A 239 9.55 -6.38 22.16
CA THR A 239 9.75 -6.15 23.60
C THR A 239 8.50 -5.64 24.30
N ASN A 240 7.33 -5.67 23.65
CA ASN A 240 6.07 -5.14 24.18
C ASN A 240 6.22 -3.68 24.67
N SER A 241 6.78 -2.83 23.80
CA SER A 241 6.96 -1.38 24.01
C SER A 241 8.08 -0.97 24.97
N VAL A 242 9.06 -1.85 25.27
CA VAL A 242 10.23 -1.53 26.10
C VAL A 242 11.47 -1.23 25.24
N PRO A 243 11.82 0.05 24.95
CA PRO A 243 12.92 0.39 24.06
C PRO A 243 14.31 0.02 24.58
N THR A 244 14.53 0.13 25.88
CA THR A 244 15.83 -0.21 26.51
C THR A 244 16.16 -1.68 26.31
N GLU A 245 15.15 -2.56 26.35
CA GLU A 245 15.35 -3.99 26.10
C GLU A 245 15.73 -4.27 24.64
N VAL A 246 15.30 -3.44 23.69
CA VAL A 246 15.79 -3.51 22.29
C VAL A 246 17.29 -3.25 22.25
N VAL A 247 17.77 -2.17 22.87
CA VAL A 247 19.19 -1.81 22.90
C VAL A 247 20.01 -2.87 23.67
N ARG A 248 19.51 -3.31 24.84
CA ARG A 248 20.14 -4.35 25.63
C ARG A 248 20.28 -5.66 24.86
N SER A 249 19.26 -6.08 24.16
CA SER A 249 19.28 -7.32 23.38
C SER A 249 20.33 -7.29 22.26
N VAL A 250 20.53 -6.14 21.64
CA VAL A 250 21.60 -5.97 20.64
C VAL A 250 22.97 -5.90 21.33
N ALA A 251 23.10 -5.18 22.46
CA ALA A 251 24.33 -5.11 23.24
C ALA A 251 24.81 -6.49 23.68
N ASP A 252 23.90 -7.32 24.18
CA ASP A 252 24.16 -8.67 24.66
C ASP A 252 24.32 -9.72 23.53
N GLY A 253 24.11 -9.34 22.25
CA GLY A 253 24.18 -10.26 21.12
C GLY A 253 23.00 -11.25 21.03
N ARG A 254 21.91 -11.00 21.77
CA ARG A 254 20.66 -11.77 21.66
C ARG A 254 19.91 -11.46 20.36
N ALA A 255 20.09 -10.24 19.83
CA ALA A 255 19.68 -9.81 18.50
C ALA A 255 20.87 -9.20 17.76
N ASP A 256 20.85 -9.27 16.44
CA ASP A 256 21.89 -8.73 15.57
C ASP A 256 21.56 -7.30 15.14
N VAL A 257 20.29 -6.99 14.98
CA VAL A 257 19.74 -5.71 14.45
C VAL A 257 18.67 -5.16 15.38
N GLY A 258 18.79 -3.90 15.77
CA GLY A 258 17.76 -3.15 16.50
C GLY A 258 17.06 -2.13 15.62
N LEU A 259 15.74 -1.99 15.79
CA LEU A 259 14.93 -0.96 15.15
C LEU A 259 14.24 -0.13 16.24
N LEU A 260 14.48 1.18 16.22
CA LEU A 260 13.90 2.16 17.15
C LEU A 260 13.52 3.46 16.44
N ARG A 261 12.83 4.35 17.14
CA ARG A 261 12.66 5.74 16.72
C ARG A 261 13.99 6.47 16.84
N ALA A 262 14.28 7.38 15.92
CA ALA A 262 15.42 8.27 15.98
C ALA A 262 15.48 9.03 17.32
N CYS A 263 16.68 9.37 17.77
CA CYS A 263 17.02 9.99 19.06
C CYS A 263 16.82 9.09 20.29
N MET A 264 16.16 7.96 20.16
CA MET A 264 15.93 7.05 21.29
C MET A 264 17.19 6.24 21.62
N LEU A 265 17.96 5.86 20.60
CA LEU A 265 19.23 5.17 20.78
C LEU A 265 20.21 6.03 21.59
N GLU A 266 20.41 7.30 21.22
CA GLU A 266 21.28 8.25 21.90
C GLU A 266 20.83 8.54 23.33
N ALA A 267 19.51 8.65 23.54
CA ALA A 267 18.96 8.88 24.88
C ALA A 267 19.22 7.69 25.81
N ILE A 268 19.20 6.46 25.29
CA ILE A 268 19.52 5.25 26.02
C ILE A 268 21.02 5.09 26.24
N GLU A 269 21.84 5.35 25.21
CA GLU A 269 23.31 5.36 25.32
C GLU A 269 23.81 6.36 26.39
N ALA A 270 23.22 7.57 26.43
CA ALA A 270 23.62 8.63 27.37
C ALA A 270 23.44 8.24 28.84
N ARG A 271 22.51 7.33 29.14
CA ARG A 271 22.22 6.84 30.51
C ARG A 271 22.99 5.59 30.87
N ASN A 272 23.61 4.95 29.89
CA ASN A 272 24.35 3.72 30.07
C ASN A 272 25.79 3.87 29.53
N PRO A 273 26.73 4.30 30.35
CA PRO A 273 28.10 4.59 29.91
C PRO A 273 28.78 3.40 29.21
N HIS A 274 28.43 2.17 29.58
CA HIS A 274 28.95 0.96 28.96
C HIS A 274 28.45 0.73 27.51
N TRP A 275 27.38 1.43 27.09
CA TRP A 275 26.83 1.31 25.74
C TRP A 275 27.25 2.47 24.84
N GLN A 276 27.95 3.48 25.37
CA GLN A 276 28.47 4.57 24.57
C GLN A 276 29.42 4.04 23.49
N ASN A 277 29.16 4.47 22.24
CA ASN A 277 29.91 4.03 21.06
C ASN A 277 29.85 2.51 20.76
N LEU A 278 29.01 1.74 21.43
CA LEU A 278 28.87 0.31 21.19
C LEU A 278 28.14 0.01 19.87
N PHE A 279 27.32 0.93 19.38
CA PHE A 279 26.47 0.72 18.23
C PHE A 279 26.91 1.52 17.00
N ARG A 280 26.58 0.98 15.83
CA ARG A 280 26.68 1.63 14.52
C ARG A 280 25.29 1.69 13.90
N VAL A 281 24.93 2.85 13.33
CA VAL A 281 23.71 3.04 12.56
C VAL A 281 23.93 2.58 11.13
N ILE A 282 22.99 1.81 10.61
CA ILE A 282 22.99 1.30 9.23
C ILE A 282 22.16 2.24 8.36
N GLY A 283 22.67 2.57 7.17
CA GLY A 283 21.98 3.48 6.27
C GLY A 283 21.83 4.90 6.83
N GLU A 284 22.76 5.34 7.66
CA GLU A 284 22.71 6.65 8.34
C GLU A 284 22.55 7.80 7.35
N LYS A 285 21.48 8.56 7.50
CA LYS A 285 21.21 9.77 6.72
C LYS A 285 22.03 10.93 7.29
N LYS A 286 22.69 11.67 6.42
CA LYS A 286 23.54 12.83 6.78
C LYS A 286 23.02 14.10 6.12
N GLY A 287 23.50 15.25 6.61
CA GLY A 287 23.21 16.56 6.06
C GLY A 287 22.39 17.46 6.98
N PRO A 288 21.98 18.67 6.52
CA PRO A 288 21.42 19.71 7.38
C PRO A 288 20.19 19.31 8.21
N ARG A 289 19.46 18.27 7.77
CA ARG A 289 18.32 17.71 8.53
C ARG A 289 18.81 16.86 9.71
N ALA A 290 19.83 16.02 9.48
CA ALA A 290 20.45 15.22 10.53
C ALA A 290 21.07 16.12 11.59
N ASP A 291 21.76 17.18 11.16
CA ASP A 291 22.40 18.14 12.05
C ASP A 291 21.36 18.85 12.94
N ARG A 292 20.20 19.23 12.40
CA ARG A 292 19.10 19.82 13.19
C ARG A 292 18.45 18.84 14.15
N LEU A 293 18.30 17.56 13.74
CA LEU A 293 17.77 16.52 14.60
C LEU A 293 18.68 16.24 15.81
N GLY A 294 19.99 16.38 15.59
CA GLY A 294 21.01 16.15 16.62
C GLY A 294 21.12 14.69 17.06
N CYS A 295 20.62 13.76 16.26
CA CYS A 295 20.71 12.32 16.49
C CYS A 295 20.74 11.54 15.16
N ARG A 296 21.23 10.31 15.22
CA ARG A 296 21.38 9.43 14.05
C ARG A 296 20.04 8.83 13.64
N TYR A 297 19.80 8.70 12.35
CA TYR A 297 18.62 8.02 11.81
C TYR A 297 18.90 7.39 10.45
N SER A 298 18.10 6.38 10.10
CA SER A 298 18.27 5.55 8.91
C SER A 298 17.21 5.77 7.85
N THR A 299 16.01 6.19 8.23
CA THR A 299 14.82 6.20 7.38
C THR A 299 14.55 7.56 6.77
N ASP A 300 13.60 7.67 5.86
CA ASP A 300 13.01 8.96 5.55
C ASP A 300 12.27 9.53 6.77
N MET A 301 11.98 10.83 6.71
CA MET A 301 11.20 11.52 7.72
C MET A 301 9.71 11.48 7.35
N TYR A 302 8.90 11.34 8.38
CA TYR A 302 7.44 11.23 8.30
C TYR A 302 6.75 12.27 9.18
N PRO A 303 5.45 12.52 8.97
CA PRO A 303 4.65 13.34 9.87
C PRO A 303 4.72 12.83 11.31
N GLY A 304 4.68 13.76 12.24
CA GLY A 304 4.79 13.50 13.67
C GLY A 304 3.53 12.94 14.32
N TRP A 305 3.40 13.18 15.60
CA TRP A 305 2.20 12.84 16.37
C TRP A 305 1.02 13.69 15.92
N THR A 306 -0.12 13.04 15.70
CA THR A 306 -1.34 13.67 15.20
C THR A 306 -2.37 13.76 16.33
N PHE A 307 -2.92 14.93 16.54
CA PHE A 307 -4.11 15.15 17.35
C PHE A 307 -5.33 15.03 16.44
N ALA A 308 -6.19 14.07 16.72
CA ALA A 308 -7.30 13.72 15.86
C ALA A 308 -8.64 13.77 16.60
N VAL A 309 -9.72 14.02 15.87
CA VAL A 309 -11.09 14.10 16.34
C VAL A 309 -11.95 12.99 15.78
N MET A 310 -12.85 12.47 16.62
CA MET A 310 -13.82 11.46 16.24
C MET A 310 -15.02 12.07 15.47
N PRO A 311 -15.65 11.33 14.55
CA PRO A 311 -16.76 11.84 13.74
C PRO A 311 -18.01 12.23 14.56
N HIS A 312 -18.21 11.63 15.74
CA HIS A 312 -19.35 11.91 16.64
C HIS A 312 -19.13 13.11 17.56
N THR A 313 -17.93 13.71 17.55
CA THR A 313 -17.60 14.87 18.38
C THR A 313 -18.31 16.13 17.83
N PRO A 314 -19.00 16.91 18.68
CA PRO A 314 -19.70 18.11 18.23
C PRO A 314 -18.79 19.10 17.50
N PRO A 315 -19.23 19.65 16.34
CA PRO A 315 -18.41 20.57 15.55
C PRO A 315 -17.94 21.82 16.30
N ILE A 316 -18.79 22.36 17.19
CA ILE A 316 -18.47 23.53 18.02
C ILE A 316 -17.30 23.21 18.95
N LEU A 317 -17.35 22.08 19.65
CA LEU A 317 -16.25 21.63 20.53
C LEU A 317 -14.98 21.38 19.72
N THR A 318 -15.09 20.70 18.56
CA THR A 318 -13.96 20.49 17.65
C THR A 318 -13.29 21.79 17.26
N ARG A 319 -14.08 22.83 16.93
CA ARG A 319 -13.56 24.15 16.57
C ARG A 319 -12.81 24.81 17.74
N HIS A 320 -13.36 24.78 18.94
CA HIS A 320 -12.70 25.37 20.11
C HIS A 320 -11.38 24.68 20.42
N VAL A 321 -11.36 23.36 20.40
CA VAL A 321 -10.13 22.57 20.59
C VAL A 321 -9.11 22.87 19.48
N ALA A 322 -9.52 22.95 18.22
CA ALA A 322 -8.63 23.29 17.11
C ALA A 322 -8.01 24.68 17.25
N ILE A 323 -8.80 25.70 17.58
CA ILE A 323 -8.29 27.07 17.80
C ILE A 323 -7.29 27.07 18.95
N SER A 324 -7.61 26.41 20.05
CA SER A 324 -6.71 26.29 21.21
C SER A 324 -5.38 25.63 20.83
N LEU A 325 -5.43 24.48 20.19
CA LEU A 325 -4.22 23.74 19.79
C LEU A 325 -3.34 24.54 18.82
N LEU A 326 -3.95 25.17 17.81
CA LEU A 326 -3.22 25.97 16.83
C LEU A 326 -2.70 27.29 17.37
N SER A 327 -3.15 27.71 18.57
CA SER A 327 -2.58 28.86 19.28
C SER A 327 -1.28 28.53 20.04
N MET A 328 -0.94 27.25 20.21
CA MET A 328 0.31 26.84 20.85
C MET A 328 1.53 27.27 20.04
N ARG A 329 2.47 27.94 20.68
CA ARG A 329 3.77 28.27 20.11
C ARG A 329 4.88 27.47 20.81
N PRO A 330 5.93 27.05 20.10
CA PRO A 330 7.05 26.32 20.71
C PRO A 330 7.75 27.12 21.83
N GLU A 331 7.66 28.46 21.76
CA GLU A 331 8.24 29.38 22.74
C GLU A 331 7.47 29.38 24.08
N ASP A 332 6.16 29.11 24.01
CA ASP A 332 5.24 29.17 25.15
C ASP A 332 5.20 27.85 25.93
N THR A 333 5.89 26.81 25.45
CA THR A 333 5.88 25.48 26.05
C THR A 333 7.24 25.09 26.61
N PRO A 334 7.35 24.54 27.82
CA PRO A 334 8.61 24.14 28.43
C PRO A 334 9.40 23.14 27.57
N SER A 335 8.69 22.23 26.90
CA SER A 335 9.26 21.20 26.03
C SER A 335 9.54 21.67 24.60
N GLY A 336 9.19 22.91 24.23
CA GLY A 336 9.44 23.47 22.90
C GLY A 336 8.60 22.85 21.79
N PHE A 337 7.44 22.28 22.13
CA PHE A 337 6.49 21.68 21.19
C PHE A 337 5.29 22.60 20.96
N ALA A 338 4.72 22.46 19.75
CA ALA A 338 3.47 23.12 19.37
C ALA A 338 2.67 22.21 18.42
N VAL A 339 1.47 22.66 18.06
CA VAL A 339 0.65 21.99 17.05
C VAL A 339 0.63 22.82 15.78
N SER A 340 0.93 22.20 14.65
CA SER A 340 0.85 22.78 13.31
C SER A 340 -0.20 22.05 12.47
N PHE A 341 -0.62 22.67 11.37
CA PHE A 341 -1.64 22.15 10.47
C PHE A 341 -1.09 21.95 9.06
N ALA A 342 -1.95 21.53 8.12
CA ALA A 342 -1.61 21.22 6.74
C ALA A 342 -0.65 20.02 6.60
N THR A 343 -0.89 18.98 7.40
CA THR A 343 -0.12 17.74 7.32
C THR A 343 -0.52 16.92 6.10
N ASN A 344 0.49 16.52 5.32
CA ASN A 344 0.31 15.63 4.19
C ASN A 344 0.72 14.20 4.57
N TYR A 345 -0.25 13.31 4.64
CA TYR A 345 -0.04 11.90 4.98
C TYR A 345 0.29 11.02 3.76
N ALA A 346 0.58 11.57 2.58
CA ALA A 346 0.87 10.80 1.37
C ALA A 346 2.06 9.84 1.56
N SER A 347 3.12 10.29 2.26
CA SER A 347 4.26 9.44 2.59
C SER A 347 3.91 8.25 3.47
N VAL A 348 3.02 8.43 4.45
CA VAL A 348 2.53 7.37 5.33
C VAL A 348 1.65 6.40 4.56
N ASN A 349 0.76 6.91 3.70
CA ASN A 349 -0.08 6.07 2.85
C ASN A 349 0.76 5.24 1.87
N ALA A 350 1.78 5.85 1.25
CA ALA A 350 2.72 5.13 0.36
C ALA A 350 3.42 4.00 1.11
N LEU A 351 3.99 4.30 2.29
CA LEU A 351 4.62 3.28 3.15
C LEU A 351 3.66 2.13 3.48
N PHE A 352 2.43 2.44 3.90
CA PHE A 352 1.44 1.42 4.27
C PHE A 352 1.01 0.57 3.08
N ARG A 353 0.90 1.16 1.88
CA ARG A 353 0.65 0.45 0.64
C ARG A 353 1.79 -0.50 0.29
N ASP A 354 3.04 -0.02 0.36
CA ASP A 354 4.24 -0.81 0.06
C ASP A 354 4.41 -2.01 1.01
N LEU A 355 4.11 -1.79 2.30
CA LEU A 355 4.13 -2.84 3.33
C LEU A 355 2.84 -3.67 3.35
N ARG A 356 1.78 -3.25 2.67
CA ARG A 356 0.45 -3.87 2.65
C ARG A 356 -0.12 -4.03 4.06
N ILE A 357 -0.11 -2.95 4.85
CA ILE A 357 -0.59 -2.93 6.25
C ILE A 357 -1.67 -1.87 6.43
N GLY A 358 -2.33 -1.89 7.60
CA GLY A 358 -3.39 -0.94 7.94
C GLY A 358 -4.53 -0.94 6.93
N PRO A 359 -4.94 0.21 6.38
CA PRO A 359 -6.00 0.31 5.37
C PRO A 359 -5.70 -0.48 4.09
N TYR A 360 -4.44 -0.81 3.82
CA TYR A 360 -3.97 -1.54 2.64
C TYR A 360 -3.71 -3.03 2.88
N ALA A 361 -4.08 -3.57 4.05
CA ALA A 361 -3.90 -4.99 4.37
C ALA A 361 -4.60 -5.94 3.39
N TYR A 362 -5.69 -5.49 2.77
CA TYR A 362 -6.39 -6.22 1.72
C TYR A 362 -5.52 -6.54 0.49
N LEU A 363 -4.42 -5.82 0.27
CA LEU A 363 -3.46 -6.11 -0.82
C LEU A 363 -2.67 -7.41 -0.57
N ARG A 364 -2.65 -7.94 0.65
CA ARG A 364 -2.06 -9.25 0.97
C ARG A 364 -2.96 -10.41 0.58
N GLU A 365 -4.27 -10.18 0.53
CA GLU A 365 -5.25 -11.23 0.28
C GLU A 365 -5.48 -11.44 -1.22
N TRP A 366 -4.90 -12.51 -1.75
CA TRP A 366 -5.24 -13.02 -3.08
C TRP A 366 -6.52 -13.85 -2.97
N THR A 367 -7.67 -13.19 -2.92
CA THR A 367 -8.94 -13.90 -2.98
C THR A 367 -9.32 -14.24 -4.42
N LEU A 368 -9.84 -15.48 -4.61
CA LEU A 368 -10.36 -15.94 -5.92
C LEU A 368 -11.39 -14.94 -6.49
N ALA A 369 -12.18 -14.32 -5.61
CA ALA A 369 -13.14 -13.27 -5.94
C ALA A 369 -12.47 -12.02 -6.54
N ARG A 370 -11.30 -11.63 -6.07
CA ARG A 370 -10.55 -10.48 -6.62
C ARG A 370 -9.95 -10.83 -7.98
N MET A 371 -9.36 -12.03 -8.14
CA MET A 371 -8.88 -12.49 -9.44
C MET A 371 -10.02 -12.52 -10.45
N LEU A 372 -11.18 -13.07 -10.09
CA LEU A 372 -12.35 -13.10 -10.96
C LEU A 372 -12.85 -11.68 -11.27
N ARG A 373 -12.87 -10.77 -10.28
CA ARG A 373 -13.34 -9.39 -10.47
C ARG A 373 -12.44 -8.57 -11.41
N VAL A 374 -11.14 -8.79 -11.37
CA VAL A 374 -10.17 -8.12 -12.29
C VAL A 374 -10.14 -8.81 -13.65
N SER A 375 -10.29 -10.13 -13.70
CA SER A 375 -10.15 -10.92 -14.93
C SER A 375 -11.47 -11.13 -15.69
N TRP A 376 -12.63 -10.81 -15.12
CA TRP A 376 -13.93 -11.11 -15.75
C TRP A 376 -14.11 -10.50 -17.15
N PRO A 377 -13.63 -9.27 -17.48
CA PRO A 377 -13.76 -8.75 -18.82
C PRO A 377 -12.94 -9.57 -19.84
N PHE A 378 -11.75 -10.00 -19.42
CA PHE A 378 -10.89 -10.86 -20.25
C PHE A 378 -11.47 -12.26 -20.41
N LEU A 379 -12.10 -12.80 -19.36
CA LEU A 379 -12.79 -14.09 -19.42
C LEU A 379 -14.01 -14.03 -20.36
N LEU A 380 -14.79 -12.95 -20.33
CA LEU A 380 -15.88 -12.75 -21.27
C LEU A 380 -15.39 -12.60 -22.70
N LEU A 381 -14.32 -11.86 -22.94
CA LEU A 381 -13.72 -11.73 -24.26
C LEU A 381 -13.25 -13.09 -24.79
N ALA A 382 -12.54 -13.86 -23.97
CA ALA A 382 -12.09 -15.20 -24.32
C ALA A 382 -13.24 -16.15 -24.60
N ALA A 383 -14.29 -16.13 -23.79
CA ALA A 383 -15.52 -16.92 -23.99
C ALA A 383 -16.24 -16.53 -25.31
N GLY A 384 -16.33 -15.21 -25.61
CA GLY A 384 -16.90 -14.70 -26.86
C GLY A 384 -16.12 -15.15 -28.09
N LEU A 385 -14.78 -15.08 -28.03
CA LEU A 385 -13.90 -15.58 -29.10
C LEU A 385 -14.02 -17.10 -29.30
N ALA A 386 -14.09 -17.86 -28.20
CA ALA A 386 -14.30 -19.31 -28.27
C ALA A 386 -15.66 -19.66 -28.88
N ALA A 387 -16.72 -18.97 -28.48
CA ALA A 387 -18.05 -19.16 -29.06
C ALA A 387 -18.09 -18.81 -30.56
N ALA A 388 -17.47 -17.71 -30.96
CA ALA A 388 -17.36 -17.31 -32.36
C ALA A 388 -16.56 -18.35 -33.17
N TRP A 389 -15.48 -18.89 -32.60
CA TRP A 389 -14.69 -19.95 -33.23
C TRP A 389 -15.48 -21.25 -33.41
N VAL A 390 -16.24 -21.68 -32.38
CA VAL A 390 -17.14 -22.86 -32.47
C VAL A 390 -18.22 -22.67 -33.53
N LEU A 391 -18.85 -21.49 -33.57
CA LEU A 391 -19.86 -21.16 -34.58
C LEU A 391 -19.25 -21.14 -35.99
N HIS A 392 -18.06 -20.59 -36.12
CA HIS A 392 -17.32 -20.60 -37.42
C HIS A 392 -16.99 -22.01 -37.83
N TRP A 393 -16.54 -22.86 -36.92
CA TRP A 393 -16.27 -24.29 -37.21
C TRP A 393 -17.53 -25.02 -37.65
N TRP A 394 -18.66 -24.84 -36.98
CA TRP A 394 -19.96 -25.43 -37.35
C TRP A 394 -20.40 -24.96 -38.74
N ARG A 395 -20.23 -23.71 -39.07
CA ARG A 395 -20.52 -23.17 -40.43
C ARG A 395 -19.68 -23.81 -41.49
N LEU A 396 -18.39 -23.93 -41.24
CA LEU A 396 -17.45 -24.57 -42.18
C LEU A 396 -17.79 -26.06 -42.38
N GLU A 397 -18.04 -26.79 -41.33
CA GLU A 397 -18.40 -28.20 -41.40
C GLU A 397 -19.71 -28.39 -42.18
N LYS A 398 -20.71 -27.57 -41.95
CA LYS A 398 -21.97 -27.61 -42.68
C LYS A 398 -21.80 -27.28 -44.17
N LEU A 399 -20.88 -26.36 -44.49
CA LEU A 399 -20.57 -26.00 -45.86
C LEU A 399 -19.76 -27.07 -46.59
N VAL A 400 -18.82 -27.72 -45.91
CA VAL A 400 -18.03 -28.85 -46.42
C VAL A 400 -18.95 -30.02 -46.68
N ARG A 401 -19.82 -30.40 -45.73
CA ARG A 401 -20.80 -31.49 -45.91
C ARG A 401 -21.74 -31.27 -47.10
N ARG A 402 -22.22 -30.04 -47.30
CA ARG A 402 -23.06 -29.68 -48.44
C ARG A 402 -22.31 -29.78 -49.76
N ARG A 403 -21.04 -29.36 -49.82
CA ARG A 403 -20.22 -29.43 -51.03
C ARG A 403 -19.81 -30.87 -51.36
N THR A 404 -19.47 -31.70 -50.37
CA THR A 404 -19.14 -33.09 -50.58
C THR A 404 -20.37 -33.88 -51.08
N ALA A 405 -21.55 -33.68 -50.52
CA ALA A 405 -22.79 -34.31 -51.01
C ALA A 405 -23.14 -33.89 -52.43
N ALA A 406 -22.95 -32.62 -52.80
CA ALA A 406 -23.17 -32.14 -54.16
C ALA A 406 -22.15 -32.75 -55.16
N LEU A 407 -20.91 -32.92 -54.75
CA LEU A 407 -19.86 -33.54 -55.58
C LEU A 407 -20.13 -35.06 -55.81
N GLU A 408 -20.54 -35.74 -54.74
CA GLU A 408 -20.92 -37.16 -54.81
C GLU A 408 -22.13 -37.37 -55.76
N LEU A 409 -23.11 -36.49 -55.71
CA LEU A 409 -24.25 -36.51 -56.59
C LEU A 409 -23.87 -36.24 -58.05
N ALA A 410 -22.95 -35.32 -58.32
CA ALA A 410 -22.43 -35.04 -59.64
C ALA A 410 -21.64 -36.22 -60.21
N LEU A 411 -20.76 -36.80 -59.39
CA LEU A 411 -20.02 -38.01 -59.78
C LEU A 411 -20.90 -39.23 -60.04
N ALA A 412 -21.97 -39.38 -59.27
CA ALA A 412 -22.97 -40.45 -59.51
C ALA A 412 -23.71 -40.26 -60.82
N LYS A 413 -24.07 -39.03 -61.19
CA LYS A 413 -24.69 -38.70 -62.48
C LYS A 413 -23.75 -38.94 -63.66
N GLU A 414 -22.47 -38.56 -63.53
CA GLU A 414 -21.48 -38.79 -64.55
C GLU A 414 -21.24 -40.28 -64.78
N LYS A 415 -21.10 -41.09 -63.74
CA LYS A 415 -20.99 -42.56 -63.86
C LYS A 415 -22.25 -43.20 -64.46
N ALA A 416 -23.43 -42.67 -64.15
CA ALA A 416 -24.65 -43.19 -64.76
C ALA A 416 -24.74 -42.88 -66.27
N ALA A 417 -24.34 -41.68 -66.67
CA ALA A 417 -24.24 -41.26 -68.08
C ALA A 417 -23.20 -42.07 -68.85
N GLU A 418 -22.01 -42.33 -68.29
CA GLU A 418 -21.01 -43.20 -68.88
C GLU A 418 -21.54 -44.63 -69.05
N ALA A 419 -22.21 -45.19 -68.06
CA ALA A 419 -22.80 -46.53 -68.16
C ALA A 419 -23.93 -46.60 -69.20
N GLU A 420 -24.71 -45.55 -69.37
CA GLU A 420 -25.69 -45.49 -70.48
C GLU A 420 -25.02 -45.38 -71.84
N ALA A 421 -24.02 -44.55 -71.97
CA ALA A 421 -23.25 -44.43 -73.21
C ALA A 421 -22.58 -45.79 -73.61
N HIS A 422 -22.03 -46.48 -72.59
CA HIS A 422 -21.44 -47.80 -72.83
C HIS A 422 -22.47 -48.84 -73.30
N ARG A 423 -23.66 -48.86 -72.69
CA ARG A 423 -24.77 -49.72 -73.14
C ARG A 423 -25.29 -49.35 -74.53
N ALA A 424 -25.34 -48.06 -74.85
CA ALA A 424 -25.72 -47.62 -76.20
C ALA A 424 -24.68 -48.04 -77.25
N ALA A 425 -23.39 -47.92 -76.94
CA ALA A 425 -22.31 -48.37 -77.79
C ALA A 425 -22.34 -49.91 -78.04
N GLU A 426 -22.56 -50.69 -76.96
CA GLU A 426 -22.73 -52.15 -77.10
C GLU A 426 -23.97 -52.54 -77.94
N LYS A 427 -25.06 -51.80 -77.86
CA LYS A 427 -26.26 -52.03 -78.69
C LYS A 427 -25.95 -51.73 -80.17
N LEU A 428 -25.22 -50.66 -80.48
CA LEU A 428 -24.80 -50.29 -81.80
C LEU A 428 -23.84 -51.35 -82.45
N ASP A 429 -22.87 -51.85 -81.65
CA ASP A 429 -21.94 -52.91 -82.10
C ASP A 429 -22.68 -54.24 -82.42
N ARG A 430 -23.73 -54.55 -81.59
CA ARG A 430 -24.57 -55.71 -81.91
C ARG A 430 -25.43 -55.54 -83.17
N LEU A 431 -25.89 -54.32 -83.44
CA LEU A 431 -26.68 -54.04 -84.66
C LEU A 431 -25.80 -54.01 -85.96
N GLN A 432 -24.50 -53.72 -85.80
CA GLN A 432 -23.54 -53.72 -86.96
C GLN A 432 -23.00 -55.13 -87.33
N ARG A 433 -23.25 -56.12 -86.44
CA ARG A 433 -22.81 -57.50 -86.64
C ARG A 433 -23.89 -58.45 -87.26
N VAL A 434 -25.09 -57.92 -87.57
CA VAL A 434 -26.16 -58.57 -88.28
C VAL A 434 -26.19 -58.03 -89.74
#